data_e64182e6ae19b9311d3eeacd49d54aa2
#
_entry.id   e64182e6ae19b9311d3eeacd49d54aa2
#
_cell.length_a   1.000
_cell.length_b   1.000
_cell.length_c   1.000
_cell.angle_alpha   90.00
_cell.angle_beta   90.00
_cell.angle_gamma   90.00
#
_symmetry.space_group_name_H-M   'P 1'
#
loop_
_entity.id
_entity.type
_entity.pdbx_description
1 polymer ?
#
loop_
_entity_poly.entity_id
_entity_poly.type
_entity_poly.pdbx_seq_one_letter_code
_entity_poly.pdbx_strand_id
1 'polypeptide(L)'
;HDIGWARKRMPLGFTVYPLGGLTPQKRMAMAGGRRGVWIVPYSLLSARDASELLERIRPELMIFDEAHLLKNRTAARTKRVLTFLEAHPETRVSALSGTMSSKSIKDFAHLITWALGEDAPVPKDAQVVSDWADTIDSEQAAEGHYQPRTNTGPLRPLINWSNKNFPKT
;
A
#
# COMPACT_ATOMS: atom_id res chain seq x y z
N HIS A 1 -12.78 -18.85 -0.99
CA HIS A 1 -13.20 -17.64 -1.74
C HIS A 1 -13.55 -18.06 -3.16
N ASP A 2 -14.78 -17.78 -3.56
CA ASP A 2 -15.40 -18.36 -4.74
C ASP A 2 -14.97 -17.62 -6.02
N ILE A 3 -13.88 -18.10 -6.65
CA ILE A 3 -13.42 -17.60 -7.96
C ILE A 3 -14.52 -17.75 -9.03
N GLY A 4 -15.48 -18.65 -8.83
CA GLY A 4 -16.65 -18.83 -9.71
C GLY A 4 -17.52 -17.58 -9.81
N TRP A 5 -17.61 -16.78 -8.74
CA TRP A 5 -18.32 -15.50 -8.73
C TRP A 5 -17.68 -14.48 -9.69
N ALA A 6 -16.36 -14.34 -9.64
CA ALA A 6 -15.63 -13.40 -10.49
C ALA A 6 -15.79 -13.74 -11.97
N ARG A 7 -15.71 -15.03 -12.33
CA ARG A 7 -15.89 -15.50 -13.72
C ARG A 7 -17.29 -15.23 -14.29
N LYS A 8 -18.33 -15.31 -13.47
CA LYS A 8 -19.73 -15.08 -13.90
C LYS A 8 -20.09 -13.60 -14.08
N ARG A 9 -19.37 -12.68 -13.45
CA ARG A 9 -19.70 -11.25 -13.44
C ARG A 9 -18.70 -10.36 -14.18
N MET A 10 -17.61 -10.92 -14.71
CA MET A 10 -16.69 -10.18 -15.55
C MET A 10 -17.35 -9.80 -16.87
N PRO A 11 -17.12 -8.56 -17.37
CA PRO A 11 -17.53 -8.17 -18.70
C PRO A 11 -17.02 -9.16 -19.76
N LEU A 12 -17.80 -9.38 -20.80
CA LEU A 12 -17.42 -10.22 -21.93
C LEU A 12 -16.05 -9.78 -22.49
N GLY A 13 -15.10 -10.72 -22.53
CA GLY A 13 -13.74 -10.47 -23.06
C GLY A 13 -12.62 -10.45 -22.02
N PHE A 14 -12.92 -10.45 -20.69
CA PHE A 14 -11.88 -10.58 -19.68
C PHE A 14 -11.73 -12.02 -19.19
N THR A 15 -10.50 -12.50 -19.21
CA THR A 15 -10.14 -13.79 -18.60
C THR A 15 -9.59 -13.58 -17.21
N VAL A 16 -9.99 -14.42 -16.24
CA VAL A 16 -9.49 -14.41 -14.86
C VAL A 16 -8.43 -15.48 -14.70
N TYR A 17 -7.25 -15.07 -14.21
CA TYR A 17 -6.08 -15.93 -13.99
C TYR A 17 -5.76 -16.02 -12.49
N PRO A 18 -6.27 -17.03 -11.75
CA PRO A 18 -5.88 -17.24 -10.36
C PRO A 18 -4.50 -17.90 -10.30
N LEU A 19 -3.58 -17.28 -9.59
CA LEU A 19 -2.20 -17.77 -9.45
C LEU A 19 -1.96 -18.56 -8.16
N GLY A 20 -2.91 -18.53 -7.23
CA GLY A 20 -2.83 -19.31 -5.99
C GLY A 20 -2.77 -20.81 -6.25
N GLY A 21 -1.90 -21.52 -5.49
CA GLY A 21 -1.76 -22.97 -5.61
C GLY A 21 -1.00 -23.48 -6.85
N LEU A 22 -0.55 -22.59 -7.74
CA LEU A 22 0.25 -22.97 -8.91
C LEU A 22 1.74 -23.07 -8.57
N THR A 23 2.45 -23.99 -9.24
CA THR A 23 3.91 -24.04 -9.18
C THR A 23 4.54 -22.82 -9.87
N PRO A 24 5.80 -22.41 -9.52
CA PRO A 24 6.47 -21.30 -10.17
C PRO A 24 6.47 -21.39 -11.69
N GLN A 25 6.77 -22.56 -12.24
CA GLN A 25 6.81 -22.78 -13.70
C GLN A 25 5.44 -22.54 -14.35
N LYS A 26 4.35 -23.03 -13.73
CA LYS A 26 2.99 -22.82 -14.24
C LYS A 26 2.58 -21.35 -14.19
N ARG A 27 2.94 -20.63 -13.10
CA ARG A 27 2.67 -19.19 -12.99
C ARG A 27 3.37 -18.41 -14.10
N MET A 28 4.66 -18.68 -14.32
CA MET A 28 5.47 -18.02 -15.33
C MET A 28 4.98 -18.31 -16.76
N ALA A 29 4.60 -19.55 -17.04
CA ALA A 29 4.02 -19.91 -18.34
C ALA A 29 2.66 -19.24 -18.57
N MET A 30 1.87 -19.04 -17.49
CA MET A 30 0.58 -18.36 -17.58
C MET A 30 0.73 -16.85 -17.79
N ALA A 31 1.74 -16.22 -17.17
CA ALA A 31 1.92 -14.76 -17.15
C ALA A 31 2.39 -14.16 -18.49
N GLY A 32 2.80 -14.95 -19.46
CA GLY A 32 3.34 -14.45 -20.72
C GLY A 32 2.27 -13.86 -21.65
N GLY A 33 2.30 -12.54 -21.89
CA GLY A 33 1.59 -11.83 -22.98
C GLY A 33 0.06 -11.89 -22.95
N ARG A 34 -0.57 -12.22 -21.84
CA ARG A 34 -2.03 -12.38 -21.73
C ARG A 34 -2.67 -11.17 -21.08
N ARG A 35 -3.76 -10.69 -21.65
CA ARG A 35 -4.61 -9.67 -21.04
C ARG A 35 -5.68 -10.32 -20.17
N GLY A 36 -5.99 -9.71 -19.02
CA GLY A 36 -7.04 -10.21 -18.14
C GLY A 36 -6.88 -9.73 -16.69
N VAL A 37 -7.61 -10.36 -15.80
CA VAL A 37 -7.56 -10.09 -14.36
C VAL A 37 -6.74 -11.18 -13.68
N TRP A 38 -5.67 -10.77 -13.03
CA TRP A 38 -4.75 -11.64 -12.32
C TRP A 38 -5.06 -11.62 -10.82
N ILE A 39 -5.39 -12.77 -10.25
CA ILE A 39 -5.59 -12.89 -8.80
C ILE A 39 -4.29 -13.42 -8.18
N VAL A 40 -3.58 -12.52 -7.50
CA VAL A 40 -2.26 -12.78 -6.91
C VAL A 40 -2.38 -12.76 -5.39
N PRO A 41 -2.28 -13.90 -4.69
CA PRO A 41 -2.22 -13.91 -3.23
C PRO A 41 -0.99 -13.16 -2.71
N TYR A 42 -1.11 -12.45 -1.59
CA TYR A 42 0.00 -11.72 -0.96
C TYR A 42 1.22 -12.59 -0.64
N SER A 43 1.00 -13.88 -0.33
CA SER A 43 2.08 -14.84 -0.12
C SER A 43 2.98 -14.99 -1.34
N LEU A 44 2.43 -14.90 -2.56
CA LEU A 44 3.21 -14.96 -3.79
C LEU A 44 4.11 -13.73 -3.96
N LEU A 45 3.71 -12.56 -3.50
CA LEU A 45 4.56 -11.36 -3.52
C LEU A 45 5.80 -11.50 -2.62
N SER A 46 5.81 -12.46 -1.69
CA SER A 46 6.99 -12.80 -0.89
C SER A 46 7.87 -13.89 -1.52
N ALA A 47 7.43 -14.55 -2.58
CA ALA A 47 8.16 -15.61 -3.26
C ALA A 47 9.37 -15.05 -4.05
N ARG A 48 10.37 -15.91 -4.32
CA ARG A 48 11.61 -15.50 -5.05
C ARG A 48 11.32 -15.03 -6.47
N ASP A 49 10.35 -15.64 -7.13
CA ASP A 49 9.93 -15.37 -8.52
C ASP A 49 8.95 -14.19 -8.65
N ALA A 50 8.60 -13.52 -7.55
CA ALA A 50 7.55 -12.49 -7.56
C ALA A 50 7.91 -11.27 -8.43
N SER A 51 9.16 -10.84 -8.44
CA SER A 51 9.59 -9.70 -9.27
C SER A 51 9.45 -10.03 -10.75
N GLU A 52 9.95 -11.21 -11.17
CA GLU A 52 9.80 -11.66 -12.56
C GLU A 52 8.32 -11.86 -12.95
N LEU A 53 7.50 -12.36 -12.02
CA LEU A 53 6.07 -12.52 -12.25
C LEU A 53 5.38 -11.18 -12.52
N LEU A 54 5.67 -10.14 -11.72
CA LEU A 54 5.11 -8.80 -11.93
C LEU A 54 5.56 -8.20 -13.26
N GLU A 55 6.83 -8.35 -13.63
CA GLU A 55 7.35 -7.90 -14.93
C GLU A 55 6.67 -8.60 -16.11
N ARG A 56 6.36 -9.88 -15.98
CA ARG A 56 5.67 -10.64 -17.03
C ARG A 56 4.20 -10.29 -17.16
N ILE A 57 3.51 -10.04 -16.06
CA ILE A 57 2.11 -9.61 -16.04
C ILE A 57 1.99 -8.17 -16.51
N ARG A 58 2.87 -7.30 -16.05
CA ARG A 58 2.93 -5.87 -16.34
C ARG A 58 1.57 -5.18 -16.20
N PRO A 59 0.98 -5.18 -14.99
CA PRO A 59 -0.37 -4.71 -14.77
C PRO A 59 -0.51 -3.20 -15.03
N GLU A 60 -1.57 -2.81 -15.73
CA GLU A 60 -1.95 -1.39 -15.90
C GLU A 60 -2.62 -0.83 -14.63
N LEU A 61 -3.22 -1.72 -13.84
CA LEU A 61 -3.88 -1.39 -12.57
C LEU A 61 -3.62 -2.51 -11.55
N MET A 62 -3.15 -2.12 -10.37
CA MET A 62 -3.07 -2.98 -9.19
C MET A 62 -4.19 -2.62 -8.21
N ILE A 63 -4.99 -3.61 -7.83
CA ILE A 63 -6.00 -3.46 -6.78
C ILE A 63 -5.56 -4.29 -5.58
N PHE A 64 -5.27 -3.63 -4.47
CA PHE A 64 -4.90 -4.28 -3.21
C PHE A 64 -6.13 -4.39 -2.31
N ASP A 65 -6.71 -5.58 -2.25
CA ASP A 65 -7.72 -5.92 -1.26
C ASP A 65 -7.03 -6.22 0.06
N GLU A 66 -7.55 -5.70 1.18
CA GLU A 66 -6.88 -5.73 2.48
C GLU A 66 -5.46 -5.10 2.44
N ALA A 67 -5.38 -3.90 1.87
CA ALA A 67 -4.12 -3.17 1.64
C ALA A 67 -3.27 -3.01 2.92
N HIS A 68 -3.87 -3.09 4.13
CA HIS A 68 -3.15 -3.08 5.39
C HIS A 68 -2.10 -4.20 5.51
N LEU A 69 -2.22 -5.28 4.73
CA LEU A 69 -1.20 -6.33 4.64
C LEU A 69 0.13 -5.84 4.03
N LEU A 70 0.13 -4.69 3.37
CA LEU A 70 1.34 -4.02 2.83
C LEU A 70 1.85 -2.90 3.73
N LYS A 71 1.31 -2.70 4.93
CA LYS A 71 1.72 -1.62 5.84
C LYS A 71 3.20 -1.65 6.22
N ASN A 72 3.79 -2.83 6.35
CA ASN A 72 5.20 -2.97 6.71
C ASN A 72 6.09 -2.78 5.47
N ARG A 73 6.71 -1.61 5.34
CA ARG A 73 7.62 -1.25 4.23
C ARG A 73 8.86 -2.15 4.15
N THR A 74 9.28 -2.79 5.25
CA THR A 74 10.45 -3.68 5.26
C THR A 74 10.13 -5.10 4.83
N ALA A 75 8.86 -5.47 4.79
CA ALA A 75 8.43 -6.81 4.34
C ALA A 75 8.75 -7.03 2.85
N ALA A 76 9.20 -8.25 2.52
CA ALA A 76 9.61 -8.60 1.15
C ALA A 76 8.52 -8.31 0.11
N ARG A 77 7.25 -8.62 0.43
CA ARG A 77 6.11 -8.34 -0.45
C ARG A 77 5.94 -6.85 -0.74
N THR A 78 6.05 -5.98 0.28
CA THR A 78 5.90 -4.54 0.14
C THR A 78 7.05 -3.94 -0.65
N LYS A 79 8.28 -4.37 -0.35
CA LYS A 79 9.47 -3.94 -1.12
C LYS A 79 9.36 -4.27 -2.60
N ARG A 80 8.86 -5.46 -2.95
CA ARG A 80 8.68 -5.85 -4.36
C ARG A 80 7.65 -5.01 -5.08
N VAL A 81 6.50 -4.74 -4.43
CA VAL A 81 5.50 -3.84 -4.98
C VAL A 81 6.09 -2.44 -5.17
N LEU A 82 6.79 -1.90 -4.16
CA LEU A 82 7.45 -0.61 -4.23
C LEU A 82 8.43 -0.55 -5.41
N THR A 83 9.37 -1.49 -5.48
CA THR A 83 10.36 -1.55 -6.58
C THR A 83 9.69 -1.65 -7.95
N PHE A 84 8.61 -2.43 -8.06
CA PHE A 84 7.86 -2.53 -9.32
C PHE A 84 7.19 -1.19 -9.69
N LEU A 85 6.51 -0.52 -8.75
CA LEU A 85 5.85 0.76 -9.00
C LEU A 85 6.83 1.90 -9.28
N GLU A 86 8.02 1.88 -8.68
CA GLU A 86 9.11 2.81 -9.00
C GLU A 86 9.63 2.63 -10.44
N ALA A 87 9.70 1.40 -10.92
CA ALA A 87 10.10 1.08 -12.30
C ALA A 87 8.97 1.32 -13.32
N HIS A 88 7.71 1.28 -12.88
CA HIS A 88 6.52 1.39 -13.73
C HIS A 88 5.54 2.45 -13.21
N PRO A 89 5.90 3.74 -13.28
CA PRO A 89 5.08 4.83 -12.73
C PRO A 89 3.74 4.99 -13.45
N GLU A 90 3.56 4.39 -14.63
CA GLU A 90 2.31 4.32 -15.37
C GLU A 90 1.27 3.38 -14.75
N THR A 91 1.72 2.44 -13.89
CA THR A 91 0.81 1.49 -13.22
C THR A 91 -0.04 2.21 -12.17
N ARG A 92 -1.35 2.19 -12.35
CA ARG A 92 -2.29 2.76 -11.40
C ARG A 92 -2.49 1.84 -10.20
N VAL A 93 -2.78 2.43 -9.05
CA VAL A 93 -3.00 1.68 -7.80
C VAL A 93 -4.35 2.03 -7.20
N SER A 94 -5.05 1.03 -6.70
CA SER A 94 -6.21 1.17 -5.83
C SER A 94 -5.98 0.35 -4.55
N ALA A 95 -6.15 0.97 -3.40
CA ALA A 95 -5.97 0.33 -2.10
C ALA A 95 -7.30 0.28 -1.36
N LEU A 96 -7.75 -0.92 -1.03
CA LEU A 96 -8.99 -1.19 -0.31
C LEU A 96 -8.65 -1.81 1.05
N SER A 97 -9.19 -1.26 2.14
CA SER A 97 -9.02 -1.84 3.46
C SER A 97 -10.10 -1.31 4.40
N GLY A 98 -10.71 -2.19 5.18
CA GLY A 98 -11.62 -1.82 6.26
C GLY A 98 -10.91 -1.23 7.48
N THR A 99 -9.59 -1.44 7.61
CA THR A 99 -8.80 -1.05 8.79
C THR A 99 -7.46 -0.44 8.37
N MET A 100 -7.51 0.72 7.71
CA MET A 100 -6.27 1.39 7.24
C MET A 100 -5.44 1.94 8.39
N SER A 101 -6.07 2.42 9.43
CA SER A 101 -5.44 3.13 10.54
C SER A 101 -5.57 2.32 11.83
N SER A 102 -4.50 1.68 12.27
CA SER A 102 -4.50 1.07 13.60
C SER A 102 -3.60 1.80 14.59
N LYS A 103 -2.44 2.29 14.17
CA LYS A 103 -1.43 2.79 15.11
C LYS A 103 -0.67 4.03 14.64
N SER A 104 -0.24 4.09 13.39
CA SER A 104 0.65 5.15 12.90
C SER A 104 0.40 5.51 11.45
N ILE A 105 0.58 6.78 11.10
CA ILE A 105 0.60 7.24 9.71
C ILE A 105 1.74 6.60 8.91
N LYS A 106 2.83 6.18 9.57
CA LYS A 106 3.96 5.47 8.95
C LYS A 106 3.53 4.18 8.25
N ASP A 107 2.48 3.53 8.78
CA ASP A 107 2.00 2.24 8.27
C ASP A 107 1.31 2.36 6.90
N PHE A 108 0.76 3.53 6.56
CA PHE A 108 -0.07 3.65 5.36
C PHE A 108 0.23 4.87 4.49
N ALA A 109 1.14 5.77 4.89
CA ALA A 109 1.49 6.93 4.05
C ALA A 109 1.93 6.52 2.64
N HIS A 110 2.73 5.47 2.49
CA HIS A 110 3.15 4.96 1.20
C HIS A 110 2.00 4.37 0.38
N LEU A 111 1.00 3.74 1.03
CA LEU A 111 -0.18 3.20 0.34
C LEU A 111 -1.06 4.33 -0.21
N ILE A 112 -1.21 5.41 0.54
CA ILE A 112 -1.91 6.62 0.11
C ILE A 112 -1.17 7.25 -1.08
N THR A 113 0.16 7.36 -0.99
CA THR A 113 0.98 7.89 -2.08
C THR A 113 0.89 7.03 -3.34
N TRP A 114 0.86 5.71 -3.22
CA TRP A 114 0.68 4.84 -4.38
C TRP A 114 -0.70 5.00 -5.04
N ALA A 115 -1.75 5.19 -4.23
CA ALA A 115 -3.11 5.30 -4.74
C ALA A 115 -3.44 6.68 -5.31
N LEU A 116 -2.91 7.76 -4.72
CA LEU A 116 -3.28 9.14 -5.04
C LEU A 116 -2.17 9.93 -5.75
N GLY A 117 -0.94 9.38 -5.84
CA GLY A 117 0.16 10.03 -6.54
C GLY A 117 0.50 11.41 -5.96
N GLU A 118 0.49 12.43 -6.82
CA GLU A 118 0.77 13.82 -6.45
C GLU A 118 -0.30 14.43 -5.53
N ASP A 119 -1.54 13.95 -5.64
CA ASP A 119 -2.67 14.43 -4.82
C ASP A 119 -2.73 13.81 -3.42
N ALA A 120 -1.74 12.98 -3.07
CA ALA A 120 -1.68 12.35 -1.76
C ALA A 120 -1.54 13.40 -0.63
N PRO A 121 -2.48 13.45 0.35
CA PRO A 121 -2.44 14.41 1.45
C PRO A 121 -1.41 14.03 2.54
N VAL A 122 -0.38 13.31 2.18
CA VAL A 122 0.69 12.85 3.07
C VAL A 122 2.05 13.20 2.49
N PRO A 123 3.08 13.45 3.33
CA PRO A 123 4.42 13.70 2.83
C PRO A 123 4.97 12.48 2.07
N LYS A 124 5.73 12.74 0.99
CA LYS A 124 6.44 11.69 0.25
C LYS A 124 7.76 11.29 0.93
N ASP A 125 8.39 12.25 1.61
CA ASP A 125 9.63 12.04 2.32
C ASP A 125 9.40 11.22 3.61
N ALA A 126 10.17 10.16 3.78
CA ALA A 126 10.02 9.23 4.91
C ALA A 126 10.35 9.89 6.26
N GLN A 127 11.29 10.86 6.29
CA GLN A 127 11.64 11.57 7.51
C GLN A 127 10.49 12.50 7.92
N VAL A 128 9.90 13.21 6.95
CA VAL A 128 8.76 14.08 7.22
C VAL A 128 7.54 13.27 7.67
N VAL A 129 7.30 12.09 7.10
CA VAL A 129 6.26 11.15 7.59
C VAL A 129 6.55 10.73 9.03
N SER A 130 7.83 10.50 9.37
CA SER A 130 8.22 10.19 10.75
C SER A 130 7.92 11.33 11.70
N ASP A 131 8.26 12.56 11.32
CA ASP A 131 8.01 13.76 12.13
C ASP A 131 6.49 14.01 12.32
N TRP A 132 5.70 13.70 11.28
CA TRP A 132 4.23 13.75 11.39
C TRP A 132 3.70 12.68 12.35
N ALA A 133 4.19 11.45 12.25
CA ALA A 133 3.79 10.37 13.14
C ALA A 133 4.11 10.67 14.59
N ASP A 134 5.31 11.17 14.87
CA ASP A 134 5.73 11.57 16.22
C ASP A 134 4.83 12.66 16.83
N THR A 135 4.06 13.37 15.98
CA THR A 135 3.16 14.43 16.40
C THR A 135 1.70 13.98 16.51
N ILE A 136 1.25 13.07 15.63
CA ILE A 136 -0.15 12.69 15.48
C ILE A 136 -0.47 11.38 16.19
N ASP A 137 0.51 10.46 16.28
CA ASP A 137 0.24 9.11 16.77
C ASP A 137 -0.04 9.11 18.28
N SER A 138 -1.21 8.60 18.63
CA SER A 138 -1.73 8.61 20.01
C SER A 138 -0.91 7.77 21.00
N GLU A 139 -0.21 6.73 20.53
CA GLU A 139 0.60 5.87 21.42
C GLU A 139 1.81 6.62 21.99
N GLN A 140 2.46 7.49 21.23
CA GLN A 140 3.58 8.29 21.74
C GLN A 140 3.14 9.43 22.65
N ALA A 141 1.93 9.95 22.45
CA ALA A 141 1.35 10.95 23.33
C ALA A 141 0.99 10.39 24.72
N ALA A 142 0.71 9.08 24.83
CA ALA A 142 0.32 8.42 26.07
C ALA A 142 1.53 8.06 26.97
N GLU A 143 2.73 7.89 26.40
CA GLU A 143 3.92 7.49 27.17
C GLU A 143 4.66 8.64 27.86
N GLY A 144 4.16 9.88 27.77
CA GLY A 144 4.73 11.04 28.48
C GLY A 144 6.13 11.47 27.99
N HIS A 145 6.67 10.80 26.97
CA HIS A 145 7.98 11.09 26.39
C HIS A 145 7.93 12.03 25.19
N TYR A 146 6.78 12.66 24.95
CA TYR A 146 6.64 13.61 23.87
C TYR A 146 7.48 14.86 24.13
N GLN A 147 8.66 14.89 23.55
CA GLN A 147 9.38 16.14 23.29
C GLN A 147 9.01 16.60 21.88
N PRO A 148 8.27 17.69 21.69
CA PRO A 148 7.99 18.18 20.36
C PRO A 148 9.32 18.50 19.68
N ARG A 149 9.67 17.69 18.67
CA ARG A 149 10.80 18.02 17.81
C ARG A 149 10.52 19.38 17.18
N THR A 150 11.48 20.26 17.22
CA THR A 150 11.36 21.67 16.89
C THR A 150 10.96 21.97 15.45
N ASN A 151 10.76 20.96 14.59
CA ASN A 151 10.47 21.11 13.18
C ASN A 151 9.31 20.22 12.71
N THR A 152 8.10 20.52 13.19
CA THR A 152 6.86 19.84 12.74
C THR A 152 6.38 20.32 11.36
N GLY A 153 7.16 21.13 10.65
CA GLY A 153 6.86 21.58 9.30
C GLY A 153 5.45 22.16 9.13
N PRO A 154 4.74 21.79 8.05
CA PRO A 154 3.41 22.32 7.74
C PRO A 154 2.33 22.03 8.78
N LEU A 155 2.50 21.00 9.63
CA LEU A 155 1.54 20.66 10.67
C LEU A 155 1.62 21.55 11.91
N ARG A 156 2.71 22.28 12.09
CA ARG A 156 2.91 23.13 13.28
C ARG A 156 1.78 24.13 13.51
N PRO A 157 1.26 24.84 12.49
CA PRO A 157 0.12 25.73 12.67
C PRO A 157 -1.14 24.99 13.10
N LEU A 158 -1.40 23.80 12.54
CA LEU A 158 -2.56 22.98 12.89
C LEU A 158 -2.50 22.47 14.33
N ILE A 159 -1.33 22.02 14.77
CA ILE A 159 -1.09 21.55 16.14
C ILE A 159 -1.24 22.70 17.13
N ASN A 160 -0.66 23.85 16.82
CA ASN A 160 -0.77 25.04 17.66
C ASN A 160 -2.23 25.50 17.76
N TRP A 161 -2.97 25.48 16.64
CA TRP A 161 -4.39 25.79 16.61
C TRP A 161 -5.20 24.79 17.45
N SER A 162 -4.96 23.47 17.27
CA SER A 162 -5.61 22.41 18.03
C SER A 162 -5.35 22.53 19.54
N ASN A 163 -4.11 22.72 19.96
CA ASN A 163 -3.75 22.86 21.37
C ASN A 163 -4.37 24.11 22.02
N LYS A 164 -4.56 25.18 21.24
CA LYS A 164 -5.19 26.42 21.70
C LYS A 164 -6.71 26.25 21.89
N ASN A 165 -7.37 25.52 20.99
CA ASN A 165 -8.83 25.43 20.95
C ASN A 165 -9.38 24.20 21.67
N PHE A 166 -8.55 23.17 21.84
CA PHE A 166 -8.88 21.92 22.53
C PHE A 166 -7.75 21.56 23.52
N PRO A 167 -7.59 22.37 24.62
CA PRO A 167 -6.57 22.07 25.60
C PRO A 167 -6.85 20.68 26.21
N LYS A 168 -5.82 19.85 26.27
CA LYS A 168 -5.90 18.55 26.98
C LYS A 168 -6.12 18.85 28.46
N THR A 169 -7.26 18.44 29.00
CA THR A 169 -7.58 18.44 30.43
C THR A 169 -6.80 17.36 31.15
#